data_17f34fc917ec701d8e40a1475af368dd
#
_entry.id   17f34fc917ec701d8e40a1475af368dd
#
_cell.length_a   1.000
_cell.length_b   1.000
_cell.length_c   1.000
_cell.angle_alpha   90.00
_cell.angle_beta   90.00
_cell.angle_gamma   90.00
#
_symmetry.space_group_name_H-M   'P 1'
#
loop_
_entity.id
_entity.type
_entity.pdbx_description
1 polymer ?
#
loop_
_entity_poly.entity_id
_entity_poly.type
_entity_poly.pdbx_seq_one_letter_code
_entity_poly.pdbx_strand_id
1 'polypeptide(L)'
;MTLKVWTMDRDNCVHDLQAHQKEIYTIKWSPTGPGTNNPNMNLVLASASFDSTVRLWDVERGACVHTLTRHKEPVYSVAFSPDGKFLASGSFDKCVHIWSTQSGQLIHSYKGTGGIFEVCWNSRGDKVGLLQSISD
;
A
#
# COMPACT_ATOMS: atom_id res chain seq x y z
N MET A 1 16.43 1.91 4.69
CA MET A 1 15.63 2.30 3.51
C MET A 1 14.62 3.35 3.89
N THR A 2 14.54 4.39 3.12
CA THR A 2 13.73 5.55 3.46
C THR A 2 12.72 5.85 2.36
N LEU A 3 11.63 6.49 2.75
CA LEU A 3 10.63 7.03 1.88
C LEU A 3 10.55 8.52 2.16
N LYS A 4 10.64 9.35 1.12
CA LYS A 4 10.66 10.80 1.30
C LYS A 4 9.44 11.43 0.67
N VAL A 5 8.89 12.42 1.36
CA VAL A 5 7.72 13.18 0.89
C VAL A 5 8.17 14.61 0.61
N TRP A 6 7.83 15.09 -0.58
CA TRP A 6 8.17 16.43 -1.06
C TRP A 6 6.90 17.17 -1.45
N THR A 7 6.93 18.49 -1.35
CA THR A 7 5.91 19.36 -1.94
C THR A 7 6.47 20.06 -3.16
N MET A 8 5.60 20.36 -4.12
CA MET A 8 6.01 20.98 -5.39
C MET A 8 6.53 22.40 -5.22
N ASP A 9 6.16 23.07 -4.15
CA ASP A 9 6.51 24.47 -3.89
C ASP A 9 7.72 24.62 -2.95
N ARG A 10 8.38 23.52 -2.61
CA ARG A 10 9.53 23.53 -1.71
C ARG A 10 10.67 22.71 -2.29
N ASP A 11 11.89 23.17 -2.04
CA ASP A 11 13.10 22.43 -2.41
C ASP A 11 13.51 21.42 -1.33
N ASN A 12 12.88 21.45 -0.17
CA ASN A 12 13.22 20.59 0.95
C ASN A 12 12.24 19.43 1.09
N CYS A 13 12.75 18.29 1.51
CA CYS A 13 11.94 17.14 1.89
C CYS A 13 11.06 17.50 3.09
N VAL A 14 9.74 17.27 2.95
CA VAL A 14 8.80 17.55 4.05
C VAL A 14 8.89 16.47 5.11
N HIS A 15 8.94 15.19 4.68
CA HIS A 15 9.06 14.05 5.57
C HIS A 15 10.07 13.05 5.04
N ASP A 16 10.87 12.50 5.94
CA ASP A 16 11.79 11.40 5.67
C ASP A 16 11.32 10.22 6.53
N LEU A 17 10.62 9.28 5.92
CA LEU A 17 9.94 8.19 6.59
C LEU A 17 10.84 6.96 6.66
N GLN A 18 11.29 6.63 7.86
CA GLN A 18 12.28 5.58 8.07
C GLN A 18 11.69 4.48 8.95
N ALA A 19 11.38 3.34 8.36
CA ALA A 19 10.92 2.18 9.11
C ALA A 19 11.17 0.86 8.37
N HIS A 20 11.13 0.86 7.04
CA HIS A 20 11.45 -0.34 6.27
C HIS A 20 12.92 -0.72 6.44
N GLN A 21 13.16 -2.03 6.54
CA GLN A 21 14.51 -2.56 6.74
C GLN A 21 15.19 -2.97 5.45
N LYS A 22 14.45 -3.04 4.36
CA LYS A 22 14.95 -3.39 3.03
C LYS A 22 14.33 -2.46 1.98
N GLU A 23 14.71 -2.65 0.73
CA GLU A 23 14.27 -1.82 -0.38
C GLU A 23 12.76 -1.71 -0.43
N ILE A 24 12.27 -0.52 -0.78
CA ILE A 24 10.87 -0.24 -1.02
C ILE A 24 10.64 -0.39 -2.52
N TYR A 25 9.72 -1.29 -2.91
CA TYR A 25 9.43 -1.52 -4.32
C TYR A 25 8.44 -0.55 -4.89
N THR A 26 7.43 -0.17 -4.12
CA THR A 26 6.40 0.70 -4.65
C THR A 26 5.75 1.49 -3.54
N ILE A 27 5.26 2.66 -3.92
CA ILE A 27 4.50 3.54 -3.05
C ILE A 27 3.25 3.98 -3.79
N LYS A 28 2.16 4.19 -3.05
CA LYS A 28 0.89 4.65 -3.61
C LYS A 28 0.24 5.63 -2.65
N TRP A 29 -0.29 6.71 -3.21
CA TRP A 29 -1.11 7.65 -2.46
C TRP A 29 -2.52 7.10 -2.31
N SER A 30 -3.13 7.34 -1.16
CA SER A 30 -4.56 7.07 -1.01
C SER A 30 -5.36 8.07 -1.85
N PRO A 31 -6.54 7.67 -2.37
CA PRO A 31 -7.43 8.59 -3.08
C PRO A 31 -8.27 9.41 -2.10
N THR A 32 -7.64 9.97 -1.07
CA THR A 32 -8.29 10.65 0.06
C THR A 32 -7.57 11.96 0.34
N GLY A 33 -8.27 12.88 1.00
CA GLY A 33 -7.74 14.17 1.34
C GLY A 33 -8.20 15.28 0.39
N PRO A 34 -7.80 16.53 0.65
CA PRO A 34 -8.21 17.68 -0.18
C PRO A 34 -7.84 17.48 -1.65
N GLY A 35 -8.77 17.82 -2.54
CA GLY A 35 -8.57 17.71 -3.98
C GLY A 35 -8.85 16.34 -4.57
N THR A 36 -9.31 15.38 -3.77
CA THR A 36 -9.67 14.03 -4.23
C THR A 36 -11.18 13.81 -4.14
N ASN A 37 -11.63 12.62 -4.58
CA ASN A 37 -13.04 12.23 -4.47
C ASN A 37 -13.48 11.97 -3.02
N ASN A 38 -12.54 11.89 -2.08
CA ASN A 38 -12.79 11.60 -0.66
C ASN A 38 -12.15 12.70 0.20
N PRO A 39 -12.62 13.96 0.12
CA PRO A 39 -11.90 15.10 0.70
C PRO A 39 -11.91 15.14 2.23
N ASN A 40 -12.81 14.42 2.87
CA ASN A 40 -12.93 14.43 4.33
C ASN A 40 -12.07 13.36 5.03
N MET A 41 -11.33 12.57 4.26
CA MET A 41 -10.43 11.55 4.80
C MET A 41 -9.00 12.05 4.76
N ASN A 42 -8.19 11.59 5.71
CA ASN A 42 -6.77 11.94 5.78
C ASN A 42 -6.00 11.34 4.61
N LEU A 43 -5.01 12.05 4.14
CA LEU A 43 -4.11 11.56 3.11
C LEU A 43 -3.15 10.54 3.71
N VAL A 44 -3.10 9.37 3.10
CA VAL A 44 -2.27 8.24 3.54
C VAL A 44 -1.38 7.81 2.38
N LEU A 45 -0.16 7.40 2.71
CA LEU A 45 0.79 6.84 1.76
C LEU A 45 1.02 5.38 2.13
N ALA A 46 0.94 4.50 1.14
CA ALA A 46 1.25 3.09 1.33
C ALA A 46 2.60 2.77 0.71
N SER A 47 3.43 2.02 1.41
CA SER A 47 4.71 1.54 0.90
C SER A 47 4.80 0.02 1.01
N ALA A 48 5.29 -0.62 -0.04
CA ALA A 48 5.50 -2.07 -0.09
C ALA A 48 6.98 -2.36 -0.25
N SER A 49 7.50 -3.31 0.53
CA SER A 49 8.94 -3.51 0.65
C SER A 49 9.37 -4.96 0.49
N PHE A 50 10.62 -5.11 0.15
CA PHE A 50 11.33 -6.39 0.15
C PHE A 50 11.40 -7.01 1.55
N ASP A 51 11.20 -6.21 2.61
CA ASP A 51 11.16 -6.72 3.99
C ASP A 51 9.86 -7.49 4.32
N SER A 52 9.02 -7.73 3.32
CA SER A 52 7.76 -8.46 3.41
C SER A 52 6.64 -7.71 4.13
N THR A 53 6.82 -6.42 4.37
CA THR A 53 5.81 -5.60 5.02
C THR A 53 5.23 -4.56 4.08
N VAL A 54 4.02 -4.14 4.43
CA VAL A 54 3.39 -2.94 3.90
C VAL A 54 3.22 -1.98 5.06
N ARG A 55 3.54 -0.73 4.83
CA ARG A 55 3.35 0.30 5.85
C ARG A 55 2.41 1.37 5.34
N LEU A 56 1.55 1.83 6.22
CA LEU A 56 0.65 2.95 5.97
C LEU A 56 1.14 4.14 6.78
N TRP A 57 1.29 5.27 6.11
CA TRP A 57 1.86 6.49 6.69
C TRP A 57 0.83 7.59 6.70
N ASP A 58 0.67 8.25 7.84
CA ASP A 58 -0.06 9.51 7.92
C ASP A 58 0.86 10.61 7.42
N VAL A 59 0.55 11.16 6.25
CA VAL A 59 1.43 12.13 5.59
C VAL A 59 1.46 13.45 6.35
N GLU A 60 0.36 13.84 6.96
CA GLU A 60 0.30 15.08 7.72
C GLU A 60 1.22 15.03 8.93
N ARG A 61 1.26 13.91 9.63
CA ARG A 61 2.10 13.73 10.83
C ARG A 61 3.50 13.23 10.51
N GLY A 62 3.70 12.63 9.33
CA GLY A 62 4.96 11.99 8.99
C GLY A 62 5.23 10.72 9.79
N ALA A 63 4.17 10.01 10.20
CA ALA A 63 4.28 8.86 11.08
C ALA A 63 3.68 7.60 10.45
N CYS A 64 4.28 6.45 10.75
CA CYS A 64 3.75 5.16 10.37
C CYS A 64 2.57 4.82 11.30
N VAL A 65 1.38 4.67 10.73
CA VAL A 65 0.18 4.37 11.51
C VAL A 65 -0.13 2.88 11.56
N HIS A 66 0.24 2.13 10.53
CA HIS A 66 0.04 0.68 10.49
C HIS A 66 1.21 -0.01 9.81
N THR A 67 1.61 -1.16 10.36
CA THR A 67 2.56 -2.07 9.74
C THR A 67 1.83 -3.38 9.48
N LEU A 68 1.73 -3.77 8.21
CA LEU A 68 0.97 -4.94 7.78
C LEU A 68 1.95 -6.06 7.51
N THR A 69 1.92 -7.10 8.35
CA THR A 69 3.01 -8.09 8.44
C THR A 69 2.61 -9.51 8.06
N ARG A 70 1.51 -9.68 7.34
CA ARG A 70 0.98 -11.01 7.02
C ARG A 70 1.73 -11.72 5.89
N HIS A 71 2.35 -10.97 4.99
CA HIS A 71 3.13 -11.54 3.90
C HIS A 71 4.41 -12.19 4.41
N LYS A 72 4.79 -13.30 3.76
CA LYS A 72 5.98 -14.07 4.14
C LYS A 72 7.16 -13.81 3.21
N GLU A 73 6.93 -13.11 2.14
CA GLU A 73 7.93 -12.80 1.12
C GLU A 73 7.77 -11.37 0.62
N PRO A 74 8.70 -10.84 -0.17
CA PRO A 74 8.64 -9.46 -0.62
C PRO A 74 7.30 -9.07 -1.20
N VAL A 75 6.84 -7.86 -0.85
CA VAL A 75 5.59 -7.32 -1.35
C VAL A 75 5.90 -6.43 -2.53
N TYR A 76 5.31 -6.76 -3.68
CA TYR A 76 5.59 -6.06 -4.93
C TYR A 76 4.59 -4.97 -5.28
N SER A 77 3.36 -5.08 -4.78
CA SER A 77 2.33 -4.15 -5.22
C SER A 77 1.33 -3.88 -4.12
N VAL A 78 0.85 -2.65 -4.10
CA VAL A 78 -0.27 -2.22 -3.25
C VAL A 78 -1.20 -1.36 -4.08
N ALA A 79 -2.48 -1.37 -3.74
CA ALA A 79 -3.48 -0.52 -4.39
C ALA A 79 -4.59 -0.19 -3.41
N PHE A 80 -4.91 1.08 -3.28
CA PHE A 80 -6.05 1.53 -2.50
C PHE A 80 -7.35 1.30 -3.26
N SER A 81 -8.43 0.94 -2.55
CA SER A 81 -9.76 0.96 -3.13
C SER A 81 -10.16 2.41 -3.47
N PRO A 82 -11.11 2.61 -4.40
CA PRO A 82 -11.50 3.97 -4.81
C PRO A 82 -12.01 4.85 -3.68
N ASP A 83 -12.59 4.26 -2.63
CA ASP A 83 -13.06 5.01 -1.46
C ASP A 83 -11.96 5.19 -0.39
N GLY A 84 -10.79 4.62 -0.60
CA GLY A 84 -9.68 4.72 0.34
C GLY A 84 -9.81 3.88 1.60
N LYS A 85 -10.87 3.09 1.74
CA LYS A 85 -11.12 2.33 2.96
C LYS A 85 -10.39 1.00 3.03
N PHE A 86 -9.96 0.48 1.89
CA PHE A 86 -9.28 -0.79 1.80
C PHE A 86 -7.99 -0.67 1.01
N LEU A 87 -7.05 -1.54 1.31
CA LEU A 87 -5.79 -1.67 0.58
C LEU A 87 -5.62 -3.13 0.18
N ALA A 88 -5.29 -3.36 -1.08
CA ALA A 88 -4.88 -4.67 -1.57
C ALA A 88 -3.36 -4.72 -1.64
N SER A 89 -2.77 -5.81 -1.16
CA SER A 89 -1.32 -6.05 -1.27
C SER A 89 -1.04 -7.38 -1.93
N GLY A 90 -0.08 -7.40 -2.85
CA GLY A 90 0.31 -8.60 -3.59
C GLY A 90 1.79 -8.90 -3.37
N SER A 91 2.12 -10.18 -3.16
CA SER A 91 3.45 -10.61 -2.79
C SER A 91 3.92 -11.81 -3.60
N PHE A 92 5.23 -12.03 -3.55
CA PHE A 92 5.85 -13.22 -4.11
C PHE A 92 5.39 -14.50 -3.38
N ASP A 93 4.81 -14.38 -2.17
CA ASP A 93 4.23 -15.50 -1.43
C ASP A 93 2.93 -16.04 -2.05
N LYS A 94 2.54 -15.54 -3.23
CA LYS A 94 1.36 -15.92 -4.00
C LYS A 94 0.04 -15.43 -3.41
N CYS A 95 0.09 -14.59 -2.40
CA CYS A 95 -1.09 -14.11 -1.69
C CYS A 95 -1.42 -12.66 -2.07
N VAL A 96 -2.72 -12.40 -2.16
CA VAL A 96 -3.27 -11.04 -2.11
C VAL A 96 -4.01 -10.90 -0.79
N HIS A 97 -3.68 -9.89 -0.04
CA HIS A 97 -4.37 -9.57 1.20
C HIS A 97 -5.13 -8.26 1.05
N ILE A 98 -6.33 -8.23 1.59
CA ILE A 98 -7.16 -7.03 1.65
C ILE A 98 -7.19 -6.55 3.10
N TRP A 99 -6.81 -5.30 3.29
CA TRP A 99 -6.65 -4.70 4.61
C TRP A 99 -7.60 -3.52 4.77
N SER A 100 -8.08 -3.32 6.00
CA SER A 100 -8.74 -2.06 6.37
C SER A 100 -7.69 -0.99 6.58
N THR A 101 -7.81 0.13 5.88
CA THR A 101 -6.86 1.24 6.04
C THR A 101 -7.03 1.98 7.36
N GLN A 102 -8.21 1.89 7.97
CA GLN A 102 -8.50 2.56 9.24
C GLN A 102 -7.96 1.78 10.43
N SER A 103 -8.17 0.46 10.46
CA SER A 103 -7.81 -0.37 11.60
C SER A 103 -6.51 -1.15 11.40
N GLY A 104 -6.03 -1.27 10.16
CA GLY A 104 -4.88 -2.11 9.84
C GLY A 104 -5.17 -3.61 9.93
N GLN A 105 -6.44 -4.00 10.04
CA GLN A 105 -6.83 -5.40 10.17
C GLN A 105 -6.91 -6.07 8.81
N LEU A 106 -6.53 -7.34 8.76
CA LEU A 106 -6.72 -8.18 7.59
C LEU A 106 -8.21 -8.51 7.45
N ILE A 107 -8.76 -8.17 6.28
CA ILE A 107 -10.18 -8.40 5.97
C ILE A 107 -10.36 -9.68 5.19
N HIS A 108 -9.49 -9.92 4.20
CA HIS A 108 -9.61 -11.08 3.33
C HIS A 108 -8.25 -11.44 2.75
N SER A 109 -8.08 -12.73 2.44
CA SER A 109 -6.87 -13.25 1.80
C SER A 109 -7.25 -14.13 0.61
N TYR A 110 -6.52 -13.97 -0.47
CA TYR A 110 -6.64 -14.79 -1.66
C TYR A 110 -5.28 -15.38 -1.98
N LYS A 111 -5.24 -16.68 -2.25
CA LYS A 111 -4.01 -17.34 -2.67
C LYS A 111 -4.06 -17.67 -4.14
N GLY A 112 -3.13 -17.12 -4.90
CA GLY A 112 -2.98 -17.40 -6.32
C GLY A 112 -2.09 -18.61 -6.59
N THR A 113 -1.78 -18.82 -7.85
CA THR A 113 -0.95 -19.94 -8.30
C THR A 113 0.51 -19.56 -8.54
N GLY A 114 0.80 -18.26 -8.55
CA GLY A 114 2.16 -17.75 -8.71
C GLY A 114 2.36 -16.47 -7.94
N GLY A 115 3.59 -15.98 -7.90
CA GLY A 115 3.90 -14.71 -7.25
C GLY A 115 3.08 -13.56 -7.83
N ILE A 116 2.62 -12.67 -6.98
CA ILE A 116 1.76 -11.56 -7.37
C ILE A 116 2.63 -10.34 -7.62
N PHE A 117 2.62 -9.83 -8.86
CA PHE A 117 3.42 -8.67 -9.24
C PHE A 117 2.64 -7.37 -9.24
N GLU A 118 1.33 -7.43 -9.42
CA GLU A 118 0.52 -6.24 -9.45
C GLU A 118 -0.91 -6.54 -9.02
N VAL A 119 -1.51 -5.61 -8.29
CA VAL A 119 -2.92 -5.64 -7.90
C VAL A 119 -3.57 -4.33 -8.29
N CYS A 120 -4.84 -4.37 -8.64
CA CYS A 120 -5.61 -3.16 -8.93
C CYS A 120 -7.07 -3.38 -8.57
N TRP A 121 -7.78 -2.29 -8.35
CA TRP A 121 -9.21 -2.29 -8.06
C TRP A 121 -9.98 -1.84 -9.29
N ASN A 122 -11.21 -2.35 -9.45
CA ASN A 122 -12.12 -1.76 -10.42
C ASN A 122 -12.69 -0.44 -9.89
N SER A 123 -13.35 0.32 -10.74
CA SER A 123 -13.85 1.66 -10.39
C SER A 123 -14.93 1.64 -9.32
N ARG A 124 -15.65 0.53 -9.15
CA ARG A 124 -16.64 0.39 -8.07
C ARG A 124 -16.02 -0.01 -6.73
N GLY A 125 -14.82 -0.56 -6.73
CA GLY A 125 -14.19 -1.05 -5.52
C GLY A 125 -14.71 -2.38 -5.03
N ASP A 126 -15.42 -3.14 -5.86
CA ASP A 126 -15.96 -4.46 -5.50
C ASP A 126 -15.15 -5.62 -6.07
N LYS A 127 -14.16 -5.35 -6.91
CA LYS A 127 -13.30 -6.37 -7.50
C LYS A 127 -11.85 -5.95 -7.51
N VAL A 128 -10.97 -6.93 -7.35
CA VAL A 128 -9.53 -6.75 -7.44
C VAL A 128 -8.99 -7.62 -8.57
N GLY A 129 -8.26 -6.99 -9.49
CA GLY A 129 -7.51 -7.70 -10.51
C GLY A 129 -6.07 -7.89 -10.08
N LEU A 130 -5.42 -8.92 -10.59
CA LEU A 130 -4.03 -9.18 -10.25
C LEU A 130 -3.25 -9.69 -11.45
N LEU A 131 -1.96 -9.37 -11.48
CA LEU A 131 -0.99 -9.92 -12.40
C LEU A 131 -0.09 -10.84 -11.60
N GLN A 132 -0.08 -12.13 -11.96
CA GLN A 132 0.73 -13.13 -11.27
C GLN A 132 1.64 -13.86 -12.25
N SER A 133 2.72 -14.43 -11.74
CA SER A 133 3.59 -15.24 -12.54
C SER A 133 2.90 -16.55 -12.92
N ILE A 134 3.30 -17.13 -14.06
CA ILE A 134 2.87 -18.47 -14.43
C ILE A 134 3.52 -19.43 -13.43
N SER A 135 2.69 -20.24 -12.81
CA SER A 135 3.18 -21.21 -11.83
C SER A 135 3.89 -22.37 -12.52
N ASP A 136 4.94 -22.77 -11.93
CA ASP A 136 5.64 -24.01 -12.30
C ASP A 136 5.32 -25.12 -11.32
#